data_3b381a0241d875276437c3c196953c8d
#
_entry.id   3b381a0241d875276437c3c196953c8d
#
_cell.length_a   1.000
_cell.length_b   1.000
_cell.length_c   1.000
_cell.angle_alpha   90.00
_cell.angle_beta   90.00
_cell.angle_gamma   90.00
#
_symmetry.space_group_name_H-M   'P 1'
#
loop_
_entity.id
_entity.type
_entity.pdbx_description
1 polymer ?
#
loop_
_entity_poly.entity_id
_entity_poly.type
_entity_poly.pdbx_seq_one_letter_code
_entity_poly.pdbx_strand_id
1 'polypeptide(L)'
;MQCLLTALKAESQPLIDHFGLTKDSSFLFPVFKRDNLYLIGIGVGKKRIKDRIETFCKHFIHEKIQFINIGIAGGNHSSTKIGACYLLHKIKDETTGKTYYPDILIKHNFEEKSLVTVDS
;
A
#
# COMPACT_ATOMS: atom_id res chain seq x y z
N MET A 1 15.35 2.12 1.57
CA MET A 1 14.22 3.05 1.48
C MET A 1 12.91 2.29 1.64
N GLN A 2 12.00 2.82 2.42
CA GLN A 2 10.65 2.27 2.57
C GLN A 2 9.64 3.21 1.94
N CYS A 3 8.64 2.64 1.26
CA CYS A 3 7.59 3.40 0.61
C CYS A 3 6.22 2.80 0.97
N LEU A 4 5.41 3.61 1.65
CA LEU A 4 4.04 3.26 2.00
C LEU A 4 3.13 3.60 0.82
N LEU A 5 2.23 2.69 0.47
CA LEU A 5 1.26 2.88 -0.61
C LEU A 5 -0.14 2.94 0.01
N THR A 6 -0.85 4.02 -0.27
CA THR A 6 -2.24 4.19 0.18
C THR A 6 -3.11 4.62 -0.99
N ALA A 7 -4.35 4.14 -1.04
CA ALA A 7 -5.27 4.47 -2.12
C ALA A 7 -6.01 5.79 -1.88
N LEU A 8 -6.45 6.03 -0.65
CA LEU A 8 -7.32 7.13 -0.29
C LEU A 8 -6.66 8.10 0.69
N LYS A 9 -7.04 9.38 0.62
CA LYS A 9 -6.55 10.40 1.55
C LYS A 9 -6.85 10.05 3.01
N ALA A 10 -7.99 9.45 3.28
CA ALA A 10 -8.35 9.01 4.63
C ALA A 10 -7.41 7.95 5.20
N GLU A 11 -6.79 7.14 4.33
CA GLU A 11 -5.78 6.15 4.72
C GLU A 11 -4.41 6.78 4.93
N SER A 12 -4.07 7.77 4.11
CA SER A 12 -2.73 8.39 4.14
C SER A 12 -2.58 9.45 5.23
N GLN A 13 -3.61 10.22 5.53
CA GLN A 13 -3.49 11.37 6.46
C GLN A 13 -3.02 10.97 7.86
N PRO A 14 -3.54 9.89 8.49
CA PRO A 14 -3.03 9.45 9.79
C PRO A 14 -1.55 9.09 9.76
N LEU A 15 -1.07 8.50 8.67
CA LEU A 15 0.34 8.12 8.51
C LEU A 15 1.22 9.35 8.30
N ILE A 16 0.76 10.30 7.49
CA ILE A 16 1.46 11.57 7.28
C ILE A 16 1.65 12.31 8.61
N ASP A 17 0.59 12.38 9.41
CA ASP A 17 0.62 13.06 10.71
C ASP A 17 1.51 12.33 11.72
N HIS A 18 1.38 11.00 11.78
CA HIS A 18 2.14 10.19 12.73
C HIS A 18 3.64 10.24 12.47
N PHE A 19 4.06 10.09 11.21
CA PHE A 19 5.47 10.08 10.84
C PHE A 19 6.04 11.48 10.53
N GLY A 20 5.22 12.51 10.57
CA GLY A 20 5.66 13.86 10.26
C GLY A 20 6.14 14.03 8.83
N LEU A 21 5.44 13.43 7.87
CA LEU A 21 5.83 13.48 6.46
C LEU A 21 5.48 14.83 5.85
N THR A 22 6.32 15.31 4.93
CA THR A 22 6.10 16.54 4.19
C THR A 22 5.97 16.26 2.70
N LYS A 23 5.16 17.08 2.01
CA LYS A 23 4.89 16.89 0.60
C LYS A 23 6.15 17.08 -0.25
N ASP A 24 6.40 16.15 -1.16
CA ASP A 24 7.43 16.26 -2.19
C ASP A 24 6.79 16.77 -3.48
N SER A 25 7.04 18.02 -3.84
CA SER A 25 6.45 18.66 -5.00
C SER A 25 7.12 18.28 -6.33
N SER A 26 8.12 17.41 -6.31
CA SER A 26 8.77 16.90 -7.54
C SER A 26 7.87 15.99 -8.36
N PHE A 27 6.79 15.50 -7.77
CA PHE A 27 5.85 14.58 -8.41
C PHE A 27 4.52 15.27 -8.70
N LEU A 28 3.85 14.87 -9.79
CA LEU A 28 2.52 15.37 -10.16
C LEU A 28 1.38 14.69 -9.42
N PHE A 29 1.69 13.71 -8.58
CA PHE A 29 0.73 13.00 -7.73
C PHE A 29 1.19 13.09 -6.27
N PRO A 30 0.33 12.73 -5.30
CA PRO A 30 0.70 12.86 -3.88
C PRO A 30 1.87 11.99 -3.49
N VAL A 31 2.98 12.62 -3.12
CA VAL A 31 4.15 11.97 -2.53
C VAL A 31 4.55 12.77 -1.30
N PHE A 32 4.74 12.08 -0.19
CA PHE A 32 5.17 12.66 1.08
C PHE A 32 6.41 11.93 1.56
N LYS A 33 7.29 12.64 2.24
CA LYS A 33 8.56 12.06 2.66
C LYS A 33 9.09 12.63 3.97
N ARG A 34 9.89 11.82 4.65
CA ARG A 34 10.79 12.23 5.71
C ARG A 34 11.92 11.20 5.79
N ASP A 35 13.17 11.66 5.69
CA ASP A 35 14.35 10.79 5.68
C ASP A 35 14.23 9.69 4.61
N ASN A 36 14.31 8.42 4.97
CA ASN A 36 14.19 7.28 4.07
C ASN A 36 12.76 6.71 3.96
N LEU A 37 11.78 7.41 4.52
CA LEU A 37 10.39 7.00 4.47
C LEU A 37 9.60 7.86 3.49
N TYR A 38 8.95 7.20 2.53
CA TYR A 38 8.07 7.82 1.55
C TYR A 38 6.66 7.27 1.68
N LEU A 39 5.69 8.07 1.28
CA LEU A 39 4.31 7.65 1.14
C LEU A 39 3.79 8.16 -0.20
N ILE A 40 3.19 7.26 -0.98
CA ILE A 40 2.56 7.59 -2.26
C ILE A 40 1.05 7.39 -2.13
N GLY A 41 0.29 8.42 -2.49
CA GLY A 41 -1.13 8.28 -2.76
C GLY A 41 -1.31 7.68 -4.15
N ILE A 42 -1.50 6.36 -4.22
CA ILE A 42 -1.56 5.65 -5.52
C ILE A 42 -2.90 5.78 -6.22
N GLY A 43 -3.95 6.21 -5.49
CA GLY A 43 -5.29 6.35 -6.06
C GLY A 43 -5.97 5.00 -6.30
N VAL A 44 -7.01 5.03 -7.13
CA VAL A 44 -7.82 3.87 -7.49
C VAL A 44 -7.72 3.64 -9.00
N GLY A 45 -7.68 2.38 -9.42
CA GLY A 45 -7.60 1.98 -10.82
C GLY A 45 -6.21 1.52 -11.24
N LYS A 46 -6.15 0.38 -11.92
CA LYS A 46 -4.89 -0.31 -12.27
C LYS A 46 -3.91 0.57 -13.02
N LYS A 47 -4.39 1.33 -14.02
CA LYS A 47 -3.52 2.18 -14.84
C LYS A 47 -2.88 3.30 -14.02
N ARG A 48 -3.67 3.98 -13.18
CA ARG A 48 -3.17 5.07 -12.33
C ARG A 48 -2.13 4.57 -11.34
N ILE A 49 -2.40 3.45 -10.70
CA ILE A 49 -1.49 2.82 -9.74
C ILE A 49 -0.18 2.46 -10.43
N LYS A 50 -0.24 1.80 -11.57
CA LYS A 50 0.94 1.41 -12.35
C LYS A 50 1.77 2.62 -12.76
N ASP A 51 1.14 3.63 -13.33
CA ASP A 51 1.83 4.84 -13.81
C ASP A 51 2.54 5.57 -12.67
N ARG A 52 1.89 5.72 -11.52
CA ARG A 52 2.47 6.39 -10.36
C ARG A 52 3.65 5.63 -9.77
N ILE A 53 3.53 4.33 -9.60
CA ILE A 53 4.60 3.49 -9.08
C ILE A 53 5.79 3.47 -10.04
N GLU A 54 5.55 3.32 -11.34
CA GLU A 54 6.62 3.36 -12.35
C GLU A 54 7.35 4.70 -12.36
N THR A 55 6.62 5.80 -12.29
CA THR A 55 7.22 7.15 -12.24
C THR A 55 8.08 7.31 -10.99
N PHE A 56 7.59 6.86 -9.85
CA PHE A 56 8.34 6.91 -8.59
C PHE A 56 9.64 6.08 -8.69
N CYS A 57 9.55 4.86 -9.20
CA CYS A 57 10.72 3.98 -9.34
C CYS A 57 11.77 4.56 -10.28
N LYS A 58 11.38 5.27 -11.32
CA LYS A 58 12.32 5.94 -12.24
C LYS A 58 13.15 7.04 -11.57
N HIS A 59 12.60 7.71 -10.56
CA HIS A 59 13.33 8.71 -9.78
C HIS A 59 14.39 8.07 -8.87
N PHE A 60 14.22 6.81 -8.50
CA PHE A 60 15.08 6.12 -7.55
C PHE A 60 15.62 4.81 -8.13
N ILE A 61 16.10 4.87 -9.40
CA ILE A 61 16.49 3.69 -10.17
C ILE A 61 17.61 2.86 -9.53
N HIS A 62 18.46 3.49 -8.72
CA HIS A 62 19.59 2.83 -8.04
C HIS A 62 19.28 2.48 -6.58
N GLU A 63 18.07 2.76 -6.11
CA GLU A 63 17.67 2.52 -4.73
C GLU A 63 16.93 1.19 -4.60
N LYS A 64 17.17 0.51 -3.48
CA LYS A 64 16.32 -0.61 -3.07
C LYS A 64 15.10 -0.06 -2.34
N ILE A 65 13.92 -0.34 -2.86
CA ILE A 65 12.67 0.17 -2.30
C ILE A 65 11.86 -1.00 -1.76
N GLN A 66 11.53 -0.93 -0.46
CA GLN A 66 10.55 -1.83 0.14
C GLN A 66 9.19 -1.16 0.09
N PHE A 67 8.26 -1.73 -0.67
CA PHE A 67 6.89 -1.22 -0.75
C PHE A 67 6.00 -1.91 0.28
N ILE A 68 5.21 -1.11 0.98
CA ILE A 68 4.23 -1.59 1.96
C ILE A 68 2.88 -0.98 1.61
N ASN A 69 1.94 -1.81 1.20
CA ASN A 69 0.58 -1.37 0.88
C ASN A 69 -0.28 -1.42 2.14
N ILE A 70 -0.86 -0.29 2.51
CA ILE A 70 -1.70 -0.14 3.69
C ILE A 70 -3.08 0.34 3.25
N GLY A 71 -4.12 -0.35 3.65
CA GLY A 71 -5.48 0.02 3.26
C GLY A 71 -6.54 -0.60 4.14
N ILE A 72 -7.78 -0.24 3.82
CA ILE A 72 -8.98 -0.72 4.48
C ILE A 72 -9.60 -1.80 3.60
N ALA A 73 -10.09 -2.86 4.21
CA ALA A 73 -10.79 -3.93 3.50
C ALA A 73 -12.03 -4.37 4.30
N GLY A 74 -13.05 -4.83 3.59
CA GLY A 74 -14.19 -5.49 4.20
C GLY A 74 -13.80 -6.89 4.67
N GLY A 75 -14.34 -7.31 5.80
CA GLY A 75 -14.06 -8.62 6.37
C GLY A 75 -15.31 -9.38 6.76
N ASN A 76 -15.17 -10.69 6.86
CA ASN A 76 -16.22 -11.57 7.32
C ASN A 76 -16.37 -11.44 8.85
N HIS A 77 -17.58 -11.28 9.35
CA HIS A 77 -17.87 -11.13 10.79
C HIS A 77 -17.40 -12.31 11.63
N SER A 78 -17.37 -13.52 11.08
CA SER A 78 -16.94 -14.73 11.82
C SER A 78 -15.42 -14.88 11.93
N SER A 79 -14.64 -14.22 11.06
CA SER A 79 -13.20 -14.39 10.98
C SER A 79 -12.39 -13.10 11.15
N THR A 80 -13.05 -11.94 11.15
CA THR A 80 -12.39 -10.63 11.27
C THR A 80 -13.09 -9.74 12.27
N LYS A 81 -12.34 -8.78 12.83
CA LYS A 81 -12.85 -7.76 13.74
C LYS A 81 -12.64 -6.37 13.14
N ILE A 82 -13.63 -5.50 13.30
CA ILE A 82 -13.51 -4.10 12.89
C ILE A 82 -12.37 -3.44 13.66
N GLY A 83 -11.49 -2.74 12.93
CA GLY A 83 -10.34 -2.05 13.50
C GLY A 83 -9.12 -2.94 13.76
N ALA A 84 -9.22 -4.25 13.55
CA ALA A 84 -8.06 -5.13 13.66
C ALA A 84 -7.15 -4.99 12.43
N CYS A 85 -5.85 -5.18 12.64
CA CYS A 85 -4.85 -5.11 11.58
C CYS A 85 -4.43 -6.53 11.18
N TYR A 86 -4.48 -6.81 9.89
CA TYR A 86 -4.11 -8.11 9.33
C TYR A 86 -3.02 -7.96 8.29
N LEU A 87 -2.12 -8.94 8.24
CA LEU A 87 -1.11 -9.04 7.18
C LEU A 87 -1.61 -10.02 6.12
N LEU A 88 -1.62 -9.58 4.86
CA LEU A 88 -2.14 -10.41 3.76
C LEU A 88 -1.03 -11.33 3.24
N HIS A 89 -1.27 -12.64 3.26
CA HIS A 89 -0.35 -13.62 2.70
C HIS A 89 -0.78 -14.15 1.34
N LYS A 90 -2.01 -13.85 0.93
CA LYS A 90 -2.57 -14.29 -0.34
C LYS A 90 -3.57 -13.27 -0.86
N ILE A 91 -3.44 -12.87 -2.11
CA ILE A 91 -4.35 -11.94 -2.77
C ILE A 91 -4.86 -12.59 -4.05
N LYS A 92 -6.18 -12.77 -4.16
CA LYS A 92 -6.84 -13.28 -5.37
C LYS A 92 -7.53 -12.14 -6.10
N ASP A 93 -7.20 -11.97 -7.38
CA ASP A 93 -7.94 -11.08 -8.28
C ASP A 93 -9.10 -11.87 -8.89
N GLU A 94 -10.32 -11.55 -8.46
CA GLU A 94 -11.52 -12.25 -8.93
C GLU A 94 -11.76 -12.06 -10.42
N THR A 95 -11.42 -10.89 -10.96
CA THR A 95 -11.61 -10.56 -12.37
C THR A 95 -10.74 -11.43 -13.28
N THR A 96 -9.47 -11.61 -12.95
CA THR A 96 -8.52 -12.38 -13.76
C THR A 96 -8.35 -13.82 -13.30
N GLY A 97 -8.79 -14.14 -12.09
CA GLY A 97 -8.56 -15.43 -11.44
C GLY A 97 -7.13 -15.65 -10.95
N LYS A 98 -6.26 -14.68 -11.12
CA LYS A 98 -4.86 -14.77 -10.68
C LYS A 98 -4.76 -14.64 -9.17
N THR A 99 -3.81 -15.38 -8.59
CA THR A 99 -3.48 -15.34 -7.17
C THR A 99 -2.05 -14.87 -7.00
N TYR A 100 -1.86 -13.96 -6.06
CA TYR A 100 -0.56 -13.38 -5.71
C TYR A 100 -0.24 -13.72 -4.25
N TYR A 101 1.03 -13.97 -3.98
CA TYR A 101 1.54 -14.26 -2.64
C TYR A 101 2.57 -13.19 -2.28
N PRO A 102 2.19 -12.16 -1.49
CA PRO A 102 3.15 -11.15 -1.05
C PRO A 102 4.30 -11.77 -0.26
N ASP A 103 5.51 -11.26 -0.49
CA ASP A 103 6.68 -11.70 0.26
C ASP A 103 6.66 -11.13 1.67
N ILE A 104 6.57 -12.02 2.67
CA ILE A 104 6.62 -11.64 4.08
C ILE A 104 8.00 -12.06 4.59
N LEU A 105 8.93 -11.10 4.60
CA LEU A 105 10.34 -11.34 4.91
C LEU A 105 10.73 -10.95 6.34
N ILE A 106 9.76 -10.53 7.15
CA ILE A 106 10.00 -10.08 8.53
C ILE A 106 9.17 -10.90 9.53
N LYS A 107 9.68 -10.99 10.76
CA LYS A 107 8.88 -11.51 11.88
C LYS A 107 7.84 -10.47 12.28
N HIS A 108 6.62 -10.91 12.52
CA HIS A 108 5.52 -10.03 12.91
C HIS A 108 4.53 -10.74 13.81
N ASN A 109 3.71 -9.96 14.51
CA ASN A 109 2.66 -10.46 15.41
C ASN A 109 1.26 -10.31 14.81
N PHE A 110 1.15 -9.91 13.54
CA PHE A 110 -0.14 -9.77 12.89
C PHE A 110 -0.72 -11.12 12.48
N GLU A 111 -2.01 -11.28 12.62
CA GLU A 111 -2.72 -12.41 12.03
C GLU A 111 -2.68 -12.30 10.51
N GLU A 112 -2.40 -13.41 9.84
CA GLU A 112 -2.35 -13.45 8.36
C GLU A 112 -3.70 -13.85 7.80
N LYS A 113 -4.13 -13.16 6.74
CA LYS A 113 -5.40 -13.40 6.05
C LYS A 113 -5.21 -13.36 4.54
N SER A 114 -6.14 -13.97 3.82
CA SER A 114 -6.24 -13.81 2.37
C SER A 114 -7.20 -12.67 2.03
N LEU A 115 -6.95 -12.04 0.88
CA LEU A 115 -7.78 -10.97 0.34
C LEU A 115 -8.25 -11.35 -1.07
N VAL A 116 -9.50 -11.02 -1.38
CA VAL A 116 -10.04 -11.09 -2.74
C VAL A 116 -10.28 -9.67 -3.23
N THR A 117 -9.71 -9.33 -4.39
CA THR A 117 -9.97 -8.06 -5.05
C THR A 117 -11.05 -8.23 -6.09
N VAL A 118 -11.95 -7.27 -6.16
CA VAL A 118 -13.08 -7.26 -7.10
C VAL A 118 -13.09 -5.95 -7.86
N ASP A 119 -13.57 -5.97 -9.10
CA ASP A 119 -13.87 -4.74 -9.83
C ASP A 119 -15.20 -4.18 -9.32
N SER A 120 -15.19 -2.90 -9.03
CA SER A 120 -16.39 -2.18 -8.60
C SER A 120 -17.04 -1.45 -9.77
#